data_2f705567f9715351488a20982251aaaf
#
_entry.id   2f705567f9715351488a20982251aaaf
#
_cell.length_a   1.000
_cell.length_b   1.000
_cell.length_c   1.000
_cell.angle_alpha   90.00
_cell.angle_beta   90.00
_cell.angle_gamma   90.00
#
_symmetry.space_group_name_H-M   'P 1'
#
loop_
_entity.id
_entity.type
_entity.pdbx_description
1 polymer ?
#
loop_
_entity_poly.entity_id
_entity_poly.type
_entity_poly.pdbx_seq_one_letter_code
_entity_poly.pdbx_strand_id
1 'polypeptide(L)'
;MCDFGDLILHVVKILERNLDIREIYANNFKYILVDEYQDTNYIQSRWLYLLSEKHKNLCCVGDDDQSIYSWRGAEIKNFLEFDQVYKNSKVIRLEENYRSSQNILSVASNLIANNQNRVGKTLKTTMEEGDLVKLNCFKNGKDEAIGISDEIEKILKKKY
;
A
#
# COMPACT_ATOMS: atom_id res chain seq x y z
N MET A 1 1.76 -28.99 -12.20
CA MET A 1 0.68 -28.02 -11.97
C MET A 1 1.35 -26.80 -11.37
N CYS A 2 1.04 -25.58 -11.83
CA CYS A 2 1.59 -24.34 -11.30
C CYS A 2 0.46 -23.56 -10.65
N ASP A 3 0.69 -23.00 -9.49
CA ASP A 3 -0.17 -21.99 -8.89
C ASP A 3 0.26 -20.56 -9.29
N PHE A 4 -0.44 -19.53 -8.81
CA PHE A 4 -0.10 -18.16 -9.14
C PHE A 4 1.26 -17.71 -8.57
N GLY A 5 1.66 -18.24 -7.42
CA GLY A 5 2.98 -17.96 -6.83
C GLY A 5 4.10 -18.57 -7.67
N ASP A 6 3.90 -19.77 -8.19
CA ASP A 6 4.85 -20.45 -9.08
C ASP A 6 5.12 -19.63 -10.35
N LEU A 7 4.13 -18.94 -10.90
CA LEU A 7 4.31 -18.13 -12.11
C LEU A 7 5.37 -17.03 -11.88
N ILE A 8 5.27 -16.29 -10.78
CA ILE A 8 6.24 -15.23 -10.46
C ILE A 8 7.60 -15.85 -10.14
N LEU A 9 7.64 -16.94 -9.36
CA LEU A 9 8.86 -17.65 -9.02
C LEU A 9 9.60 -18.15 -10.25
N HIS A 10 8.89 -18.70 -11.24
CA HIS A 10 9.51 -19.16 -12.48
C HIS A 10 10.07 -18.00 -13.29
N VAL A 11 9.38 -16.88 -13.38
CA VAL A 11 9.90 -15.68 -14.04
C VAL A 11 11.19 -15.20 -13.37
N VAL A 12 11.22 -15.09 -12.05
CA VAL A 12 12.43 -14.73 -11.30
C VAL A 12 13.58 -15.69 -11.59
N LYS A 13 13.35 -16.99 -11.54
CA LYS A 13 14.38 -18.01 -11.87
C LYS A 13 14.89 -17.90 -13.31
N ILE A 14 14.02 -17.60 -14.26
CA ILE A 14 14.43 -17.40 -15.67
C ILE A 14 15.34 -16.19 -15.77
N LEU A 15 14.95 -15.05 -15.18
CA LEU A 15 15.72 -13.81 -15.22
C LEU A 15 17.07 -13.93 -14.47
N GLU A 16 17.15 -14.74 -13.42
CA GLU A 16 18.40 -15.00 -12.69
C GLU A 16 19.37 -15.86 -13.47
N ARG A 17 18.86 -16.86 -14.20
CA ARG A 17 19.69 -17.86 -14.90
C ARG A 17 20.07 -17.45 -16.31
N ASN A 18 19.30 -16.56 -16.94
CA ASN A 18 19.49 -16.19 -18.35
C ASN A 18 19.70 -14.66 -18.46
N LEU A 19 20.97 -14.27 -18.52
CA LEU A 19 21.36 -12.87 -18.59
C LEU A 19 20.86 -12.17 -19.87
N ASP A 20 20.86 -12.86 -20.99
CA ASP A 20 20.36 -12.40 -22.26
C ASP A 20 18.86 -12.06 -22.18
N ILE A 21 18.06 -12.95 -21.61
CA ILE A 21 16.63 -12.72 -21.40
C ILE A 21 16.43 -11.52 -20.45
N ARG A 22 17.17 -11.48 -19.34
CA ARG A 22 17.10 -10.36 -18.39
C ARG A 22 17.42 -9.03 -19.08
N GLU A 23 18.45 -8.97 -19.91
CA GLU A 23 18.82 -7.76 -20.64
C GLU A 23 17.73 -7.30 -21.62
N ILE A 24 17.09 -8.22 -22.33
CA ILE A 24 15.97 -7.89 -23.22
C ILE A 24 14.86 -7.20 -22.45
N TYR A 25 14.42 -7.78 -21.33
CA TYR A 25 13.33 -7.20 -20.53
C TYR A 25 13.74 -5.91 -19.83
N ALA A 26 14.95 -5.82 -19.28
CA ALA A 26 15.46 -4.58 -18.69
C ALA A 26 15.57 -3.44 -19.71
N ASN A 27 15.88 -3.74 -20.98
CA ASN A 27 15.91 -2.73 -22.04
C ASN A 27 14.50 -2.29 -22.48
N ASN A 28 13.52 -3.20 -22.42
CA ASN A 28 12.13 -2.89 -22.75
C ASN A 28 11.46 -2.04 -21.67
N PHE A 29 11.71 -2.35 -20.41
CA PHE A 29 11.14 -1.64 -19.24
C PHE A 29 12.10 -0.58 -18.70
N LYS A 30 12.26 0.52 -19.43
CA LYS A 30 13.17 1.61 -19.07
C LYS A 30 12.74 2.39 -17.84
N TYR A 31 11.44 2.43 -17.55
CA TYR A 31 10.84 3.06 -16.37
C TYR A 31 9.82 2.09 -15.78
N ILE A 32 9.91 1.87 -14.49
CA ILE A 32 9.02 0.98 -13.75
C ILE A 32 8.37 1.80 -12.65
N LEU A 33 7.05 1.80 -12.62
CA LEU A 33 6.26 2.39 -11.54
C LEU A 33 5.53 1.27 -10.81
N VAL A 34 5.63 1.29 -9.49
CA VAL A 34 4.99 0.31 -8.61
C VAL A 34 4.12 1.05 -7.63
N ASP A 35 2.87 0.65 -7.57
CA ASP A 35 1.91 1.14 -6.59
C ASP A 35 1.73 0.11 -5.46
N GLU A 36 1.28 0.57 -4.28
CA GLU A 36 1.05 -0.25 -3.09
C GLU A 36 2.27 -1.13 -2.73
N TYR A 37 3.47 -0.55 -2.79
CA TYR A 37 4.72 -1.30 -2.64
C TYR A 37 4.86 -1.97 -1.26
N GLN A 38 4.18 -1.47 -0.21
CA GLN A 38 4.14 -2.07 1.12
C GLN A 38 3.50 -3.49 1.13
N ASP A 39 2.72 -3.83 0.10
CA ASP A 39 2.03 -5.12 -0.02
C ASP A 39 2.83 -6.15 -0.82
N THR A 40 4.05 -5.81 -1.24
CA THR A 40 4.90 -6.72 -2.01
C THR A 40 5.54 -7.78 -1.13
N ASN A 41 5.59 -9.01 -1.64
CA ASN A 41 6.36 -10.09 -1.04
C ASN A 41 7.80 -10.13 -1.56
N TYR A 42 8.64 -10.96 -0.95
CA TYR A 42 10.06 -11.12 -1.33
C TYR A 42 10.26 -11.40 -2.83
N ILE A 43 9.48 -12.30 -3.42
CA ILE A 43 9.66 -12.69 -4.83
C ILE A 43 9.27 -11.55 -5.77
N GLN A 44 8.23 -10.78 -5.45
CA GLN A 44 7.85 -9.59 -6.21
C GLN A 44 8.93 -8.51 -6.14
N SER A 45 9.45 -8.24 -4.95
CA SER A 45 10.58 -7.30 -4.77
C SER A 45 11.82 -7.75 -5.52
N ARG A 46 12.14 -9.06 -5.49
CA ARG A 46 13.27 -9.63 -6.25
C ARG A 46 13.08 -9.50 -7.76
N TRP A 47 11.89 -9.72 -8.25
CA TRP A 47 11.55 -9.50 -9.67
C TRP A 47 11.78 -8.07 -10.11
N LEU A 48 11.26 -7.11 -9.34
CA LEU A 48 11.46 -5.68 -9.60
C LEU A 48 12.94 -5.30 -9.61
N TYR A 49 13.71 -5.82 -8.66
CA TYR A 49 15.15 -5.62 -8.61
C TYR A 49 15.84 -6.07 -9.91
N LEU A 50 15.57 -7.29 -10.37
CA LEU A 50 16.17 -7.85 -11.59
C LEU A 50 15.83 -7.03 -12.85
N LEU A 51 14.59 -6.54 -12.95
CA LEU A 51 14.17 -5.72 -14.08
C LEU A 51 14.76 -4.31 -14.05
N SER A 52 14.96 -3.74 -12.86
CA SER A 52 15.41 -2.36 -12.68
C SER A 52 16.93 -2.21 -12.54
N GLU A 53 17.65 -3.30 -12.31
CA GLU A 53 19.09 -3.30 -11.96
C GLU A 53 19.94 -2.48 -12.94
N LYS A 54 19.65 -2.55 -14.22
CA LYS A 54 20.43 -1.87 -15.29
C LYS A 54 20.19 -0.36 -15.30
N HIS A 55 18.95 0.08 -15.23
CA HIS A 55 18.57 1.49 -15.42
C HIS A 55 18.31 2.20 -14.10
N LYS A 56 17.98 1.47 -13.05
CA LYS A 56 17.61 1.99 -11.73
C LYS A 56 16.46 3.01 -11.76
N ASN A 57 15.68 3.01 -12.84
CA ASN A 57 14.52 3.88 -13.03
C ASN A 57 13.27 3.22 -12.44
N LEU A 58 13.26 3.08 -11.12
CA LEU A 58 12.18 2.50 -10.36
C LEU A 58 11.57 3.58 -9.46
N CYS A 59 10.27 3.78 -9.58
CA CYS A 59 9.49 4.62 -8.70
C CYS A 59 8.48 3.74 -7.96
N CYS A 60 8.62 3.65 -6.65
CA CYS A 60 7.69 2.91 -5.80
C CYS A 60 6.86 3.89 -4.98
N VAL A 61 5.56 3.69 -5.01
CA VAL A 61 4.59 4.43 -4.20
C VAL A 61 3.98 3.47 -3.20
N GLY A 62 3.74 3.91 -1.98
CA GLY A 62 3.16 3.09 -0.95
C GLY A 62 2.93 3.86 0.34
N ASP A 63 2.31 3.19 1.27
CA ASP A 63 1.98 3.70 2.59
C ASP A 63 2.17 2.60 3.64
N ASP A 64 3.21 2.74 4.45
CA ASP A 64 3.52 1.78 5.52
C ASP A 64 2.39 1.64 6.55
N ASP A 65 1.61 2.71 6.76
CA ASP A 65 0.45 2.70 7.65
C ASP A 65 -0.72 1.87 7.09
N GLN A 66 -0.70 1.50 5.81
CA GLN A 66 -1.70 0.65 5.15
C GLN A 66 -1.24 -0.80 4.93
N SER A 67 -0.10 -1.19 5.49
CA SER A 67 0.42 -2.56 5.37
C SER A 67 -0.38 -3.55 6.23
N ILE A 68 -1.41 -4.16 5.65
CA ILE A 68 -2.32 -5.11 6.31
C ILE A 68 -2.28 -6.53 5.73
N TYR A 69 -1.36 -6.82 4.78
CA TYR A 69 -1.30 -8.08 4.05
C TYR A 69 -0.11 -8.98 4.44
N SER A 70 0.47 -8.81 5.63
CA SER A 70 1.54 -9.68 6.12
C SER A 70 1.13 -11.16 6.16
N TRP A 71 -0.13 -11.45 6.46
CA TRP A 71 -0.71 -12.81 6.43
C TRP A 71 -0.76 -13.44 5.03
N ARG A 72 -0.64 -12.63 3.97
CA ARG A 72 -0.51 -13.07 2.57
C ARG A 72 0.94 -13.13 2.09
N GLY A 73 1.90 -12.92 2.99
CA GLY A 73 3.33 -12.92 2.69
C GLY A 73 3.90 -11.57 2.25
N ALA A 74 3.15 -10.46 2.41
CA ALA A 74 3.70 -9.14 2.23
C ALA A 74 4.80 -8.85 3.27
N GLU A 75 5.89 -8.26 2.83
CA GLU A 75 7.04 -7.94 3.69
C GLU A 75 7.24 -6.43 3.73
N ILE A 76 6.74 -5.78 4.78
CA ILE A 76 6.88 -4.33 4.98
C ILE A 76 8.34 -3.87 4.96
N LYS A 77 9.29 -4.73 5.26
CA LYS A 77 10.72 -4.44 5.16
C LYS A 77 11.14 -3.99 3.77
N ASN A 78 10.55 -4.53 2.72
CA ASN A 78 10.83 -4.12 1.34
C ASN A 78 10.60 -2.61 1.16
N PHE A 79 9.57 -2.07 1.81
CA PHE A 79 9.24 -0.64 1.79
C PHE A 79 10.16 0.17 2.73
N LEU A 80 10.31 -0.26 3.98
CA LEU A 80 11.07 0.47 5.01
C LEU A 80 12.57 0.52 4.73
N GLU A 81 13.13 -0.51 4.07
CA GLU A 81 14.54 -0.64 3.77
C GLU A 81 14.85 -0.36 2.29
N PHE A 82 13.93 0.30 1.58
CA PHE A 82 14.06 0.58 0.14
C PHE A 82 15.35 1.31 -0.22
N ASP A 83 15.75 2.31 0.55
CA ASP A 83 16.97 3.10 0.35
C ASP A 83 18.26 2.31 0.61
N GLN A 84 18.19 1.23 1.38
CA GLN A 84 19.34 0.32 1.60
C GLN A 84 19.59 -0.56 0.36
N VAL A 85 18.52 -0.99 -0.30
CA VAL A 85 18.56 -1.79 -1.54
C VAL A 85 18.87 -0.91 -2.75
N TYR A 86 18.16 0.22 -2.87
CA TYR A 86 18.31 1.16 -3.97
C TYR A 86 19.05 2.41 -3.50
N LYS A 87 20.38 2.28 -3.41
CA LYS A 87 21.26 3.38 -2.99
C LYS A 87 21.07 4.62 -3.87
N ASN A 88 21.04 5.79 -3.24
CA ASN A 88 20.76 7.09 -3.86
C ASN A 88 19.30 7.29 -4.30
N SER A 89 18.37 6.49 -3.79
CA SER A 89 16.95 6.76 -3.98
C SER A 89 16.55 8.07 -3.31
N LYS A 90 15.56 8.77 -3.92
CA LYS A 90 14.98 9.98 -3.35
C LYS A 90 13.64 9.64 -2.72
N VAL A 91 13.52 9.86 -1.43
CA VAL A 91 12.25 9.68 -0.71
C VAL A 91 11.48 11.00 -0.73
N ILE A 92 10.23 10.94 -1.18
CA ILE A 92 9.29 12.07 -1.19
C ILE A 92 8.10 11.65 -0.33
N ARG A 93 7.74 12.48 0.67
CA ARG A 93 6.57 12.27 1.52
C ARG A 93 5.43 13.14 1.05
N LEU A 94 4.28 12.52 0.80
CA LEU A 94 3.05 13.20 0.45
C LEU A 94 2.20 13.30 1.72
N GLU A 95 2.16 14.46 2.33
CA GLU A 95 1.49 14.68 3.62
C GLU A 95 0.15 15.40 3.48
N GLU A 96 -0.13 15.96 2.31
CA GLU A 96 -1.41 16.63 2.05
C GLU A 96 -2.46 15.62 1.60
N ASN A 97 -3.56 15.55 2.35
CA ASN A 97 -4.68 14.66 2.08
C ASN A 97 -5.86 15.46 1.51
N TYR A 98 -6.31 15.07 0.32
CA TYR A 98 -7.43 15.68 -0.40
C TYR A 98 -8.72 14.85 -0.34
N ARG A 99 -8.70 13.71 0.37
CA ARG A 99 -9.80 12.75 0.40
C ARG A 99 -10.71 12.93 1.60
N SER A 100 -10.13 13.25 2.75
CA SER A 100 -10.81 13.13 4.04
C SER A 100 -10.83 14.47 4.79
N SER A 101 -11.93 14.70 5.53
CA SER A 101 -12.06 15.83 6.44
C SER A 101 -11.11 15.72 7.65
N GLN A 102 -10.92 16.82 8.36
CA GLN A 102 -10.03 16.91 9.52
C GLN A 102 -10.39 15.90 10.63
N ASN A 103 -11.68 15.72 10.91
CA ASN A 103 -12.14 14.79 11.94
C ASN A 103 -11.78 13.33 11.61
N ILE A 104 -11.89 12.92 10.34
CA ILE A 104 -11.51 11.58 9.89
C ILE A 104 -9.99 11.39 10.03
N LEU A 105 -9.18 12.36 9.59
CA LEU A 105 -7.72 12.28 9.69
C LEU A 105 -7.25 12.25 11.14
N SER A 106 -7.89 13.00 12.02
CA SER A 106 -7.54 13.01 13.45
C SER A 106 -7.74 11.64 14.09
N VAL A 107 -8.87 10.98 13.80
CA VAL A 107 -9.14 9.62 14.31
C VAL A 107 -8.14 8.61 13.74
N ALA A 108 -7.90 8.64 12.42
CA ALA A 108 -6.95 7.75 11.77
C ALA A 108 -5.52 7.95 12.31
N SER A 109 -5.08 9.20 12.48
CA SER A 109 -3.75 9.53 13.01
C SER A 109 -3.58 9.05 14.46
N ASN A 110 -4.61 9.21 15.29
CA ASN A 110 -4.57 8.72 16.69
C ASN A 110 -4.53 7.19 16.75
N LEU A 111 -5.24 6.51 15.85
CA LEU A 111 -5.21 5.05 15.77
C LEU A 111 -3.82 4.54 15.37
N ILE A 112 -3.27 5.07 14.30
CA ILE A 112 -1.99 4.61 13.76
C ILE A 112 -0.79 5.00 14.62
N ALA A 113 -0.91 6.01 15.47
CA ALA A 113 0.14 6.41 16.41
C ALA A 113 0.53 5.29 17.41
N ASN A 114 -0.33 4.28 17.59
CA ASN A 114 -0.01 3.11 18.41
C ASN A 114 1.00 2.15 17.73
N ASN A 115 1.22 2.26 16.43
CA ASN A 115 2.21 1.45 15.72
C ASN A 115 3.61 2.03 15.92
N GLN A 116 4.56 1.19 16.35
CA GLN A 116 5.93 1.61 16.68
C GLN A 116 6.87 1.58 15.45
N ASN A 117 6.68 0.63 14.53
CA ASN A 117 7.56 0.41 13.38
C ASN A 117 6.99 1.07 12.11
N ARG A 118 7.15 2.40 12.00
CA ARG A 118 6.64 3.18 10.86
C ARG A 118 7.62 4.26 10.46
N VAL A 119 7.59 4.65 9.19
CA VAL A 119 8.38 5.78 8.67
C VAL A 119 7.94 7.10 9.32
N GLY A 120 6.70 7.17 9.73
CA GLY A 120 6.08 8.35 10.36
C GLY A 120 5.81 9.46 9.34
N LYS A 121 4.56 9.87 9.27
CA LYS A 121 4.09 11.04 8.52
C LYS A 121 2.96 11.69 9.30
N THR A 122 2.75 12.98 9.05
CA THR A 122 1.62 13.73 9.63
C THR A 122 0.75 14.20 8.49
N LEU A 123 -0.38 13.51 8.28
CA LEU A 123 -1.34 13.91 7.27
C LEU A 123 -2.03 15.22 7.67
N LYS A 124 -2.12 16.13 6.71
CA LYS A 124 -2.82 17.41 6.84
C LYS A 124 -3.87 17.51 5.74
N THR A 125 -4.94 18.21 6.01
CA THR A 125 -5.96 18.52 4.99
C THR A 125 -6.36 19.96 5.07
N THR A 126 -6.70 20.53 3.92
CA THR A 126 -7.32 21.86 3.78
C THR A 126 -8.85 21.77 3.74
N MET A 127 -9.40 20.54 3.81
CA MET A 127 -10.85 20.34 3.87
C MET A 127 -11.41 20.81 5.22
N GLU A 128 -12.71 21.09 5.24
CA GLU A 128 -13.45 21.43 6.45
C GLU A 128 -13.37 20.31 7.50
N GLU A 129 -13.71 20.64 8.73
CA GLU A 129 -13.71 19.66 9.84
C GLU A 129 -14.56 18.43 9.55
N GLY A 130 -15.73 18.64 8.92
CA GLY A 130 -16.68 17.59 8.61
C GLY A 130 -17.42 17.06 9.85
N ASP A 131 -18.23 16.04 9.67
CA ASP A 131 -18.94 15.39 10.75
C ASP A 131 -18.00 14.62 11.69
N LEU A 132 -18.38 14.49 12.95
CA LEU A 132 -17.67 13.69 13.91
C LEU A 132 -17.77 12.19 13.55
N VAL A 133 -16.67 11.47 13.71
CA VAL A 133 -16.64 10.01 13.55
C VAL A 133 -17.45 9.36 14.68
N LYS A 134 -18.38 8.47 14.32
CA LYS A 134 -19.25 7.76 15.26
C LYS A 134 -18.75 6.33 15.44
N LEU A 135 -18.72 5.88 16.69
CA LEU A 135 -18.45 4.49 17.02
C LEU A 135 -19.76 3.82 17.46
N ASN A 136 -20.15 2.76 16.77
CA ASN A 136 -21.32 1.96 17.11
C ASN A 136 -20.87 0.54 17.46
N CYS A 137 -21.44 -0.03 18.52
CA CYS A 137 -21.18 -1.40 18.93
C CYS A 137 -22.47 -2.23 18.81
N PHE A 138 -22.35 -3.42 18.21
CA PHE A 138 -23.44 -4.35 18.00
C PHE A 138 -23.15 -5.69 18.69
N LYS A 139 -24.21 -6.44 19.03
CA LYS A 139 -24.07 -7.73 19.72
C LYS A 139 -23.56 -8.84 18.82
N ASN A 140 -23.84 -8.77 17.53
CA ASN A 140 -23.46 -9.74 16.52
C ASN A 140 -23.52 -9.10 15.11
N GLY A 141 -22.98 -9.81 14.10
CA GLY A 141 -22.93 -9.31 12.73
C GLY A 141 -24.31 -9.08 12.07
N LYS A 142 -25.37 -9.76 12.52
CA LYS A 142 -26.73 -9.53 12.00
C LYS A 142 -27.27 -8.18 12.48
N ASP A 143 -27.11 -7.88 13.75
CA ASP A 143 -27.52 -6.60 14.35
C ASP A 143 -26.71 -5.44 13.74
N GLU A 144 -25.43 -5.67 13.46
CA GLU A 144 -24.57 -4.72 12.76
C GLU A 144 -25.08 -4.42 11.35
N ALA A 145 -25.38 -5.44 10.55
CA ALA A 145 -25.91 -5.29 9.20
C ALA A 145 -27.25 -4.52 9.18
N ILE A 146 -28.15 -4.80 10.12
CA ILE A 146 -29.42 -4.08 10.28
C ILE A 146 -29.16 -2.62 10.65
N GLY A 147 -28.30 -2.36 11.64
CA GLY A 147 -28.00 -1.00 12.07
C GLY A 147 -27.37 -0.14 10.98
N ILE A 148 -26.49 -0.72 10.16
CA ILE A 148 -25.88 -0.05 9.00
C ILE A 148 -26.97 0.26 7.96
N SER A 149 -27.83 -0.71 7.64
CA SER A 149 -28.93 -0.54 6.68
C SER A 149 -29.88 0.58 7.11
N ASP A 150 -30.28 0.61 8.38
CA ASP A 150 -31.14 1.65 8.93
C ASP A 150 -30.51 3.05 8.86
N GLU A 151 -29.19 3.16 9.10
CA GLU A 151 -28.50 4.45 9.02
C GLU A 151 -28.38 4.93 7.56
N ILE A 152 -28.12 4.03 6.63
CA ILE A 152 -28.14 4.36 5.19
C ILE A 152 -29.52 4.88 4.77
N GLU A 153 -30.59 4.21 5.18
CA GLU A 153 -31.97 4.64 4.86
C GLU A 153 -32.27 6.03 5.42
N LYS A 154 -31.85 6.32 6.65
CA LYS A 154 -32.01 7.67 7.24
C LYS A 154 -31.28 8.75 6.46
N ILE A 155 -30.05 8.46 6.00
CA ILE A 155 -29.25 9.40 5.21
C ILE A 155 -29.90 9.68 3.87
N LEU A 156 -30.41 8.63 3.21
CA LEU A 156 -31.11 8.77 1.93
C LEU A 156 -32.39 9.61 2.07
N LYS A 157 -33.20 9.38 3.13
CA LYS A 157 -34.43 10.15 3.41
C LYS A 157 -34.18 11.62 3.75
N LYS A 158 -32.96 11.98 4.22
CA LYS A 158 -32.60 13.39 4.48
C LYS A 158 -32.17 14.17 3.23
N LYS A 159 -31.82 13.46 2.16
CA LYS A 159 -31.36 14.05 0.89
C LYS A 159 -32.52 14.35 -0.08
N TYR A 160 -33.69 13.89 0.20
CA TYR A 160 -34.94 14.11 -0.55
C TYR A 160 -36.02 14.69 0.39
#